data_6690ff8bd85290af8214fc2c6b138075
#
_entry.id   6690ff8bd85290af8214fc2c6b138075
#
_cell.length_a   1.000
_cell.length_b   1.000
_cell.length_c   1.000
_cell.angle_alpha   90.00
_cell.angle_beta   90.00
_cell.angle_gamma   90.00
#
_symmetry.space_group_name_H-M   'P 1'
#
loop_
_entity.id
_entity.type
_entity.pdbx_description
1 polymer ?
#
loop_
_entity_poly.entity_id
_entity_poly.type
_entity_poly.pdbx_seq_one_letter_code
_entity_poly.pdbx_strand_id
1 'polypeptide(L)'
;MEGNKEEYIRVGTCLYKIAQQPLANGTCTLRRIPWSFGTIRQDYGKNNTPPIRKYDGFCTVPSHTDYHKEIGGFYNLYEPIDHIPSEGEFPDIMKLIHHIFGEQYELGMDYMQLLYTNPTQKLPILLLKFRI
;
A
#
# COMPACT_ATOMS: atom_id res chain seq x y z
N MET A 1 -10.04 -27.11 1.10
CA MET A 1 -8.96 -26.44 0.32
C MET A 1 -9.65 -25.47 -0.63
N GLU A 2 -9.78 -24.22 -0.24
CA GLU A 2 -10.20 -23.18 -1.17
C GLU A 2 -9.06 -22.99 -2.18
N GLY A 3 -9.29 -23.42 -3.40
CA GLY A 3 -8.34 -23.23 -4.48
C GLY A 3 -8.03 -21.75 -4.63
N ASN A 4 -6.75 -21.42 -4.56
CA ASN A 4 -6.22 -20.09 -4.77
C ASN A 4 -6.69 -19.59 -6.15
N LYS A 5 -7.82 -18.86 -6.17
CA LYS A 5 -8.47 -18.39 -7.39
C LYS A 5 -7.52 -17.40 -8.03
N GLU A 6 -6.87 -17.80 -9.11
CA GLU A 6 -5.96 -16.90 -9.84
C GLU A 6 -6.71 -15.64 -10.24
N GLU A 7 -6.17 -14.50 -9.85
CA GLU A 7 -6.77 -13.20 -10.13
C GLU A 7 -6.08 -12.54 -11.32
N TYR A 8 -6.89 -12.09 -12.27
CA TYR A 8 -6.42 -11.36 -13.44
C TYR A 8 -7.05 -9.98 -13.47
N ILE A 9 -6.24 -8.97 -13.79
CA ILE A 9 -6.69 -7.59 -13.95
C ILE A 9 -6.22 -7.04 -15.30
N ARG A 10 -7.03 -6.19 -15.91
CA ARG A 10 -6.63 -5.39 -17.07
C ARG A 10 -6.57 -3.93 -16.67
N VAL A 11 -5.42 -3.31 -16.88
CA VAL A 11 -5.21 -1.89 -16.62
C VAL A 11 -4.90 -1.21 -17.96
N GLY A 12 -5.82 -0.38 -18.42
CA GLY A 12 -5.78 0.13 -19.78
C GLY A 12 -5.79 -1.01 -20.80
N THR A 13 -4.74 -1.11 -21.60
CA THR A 13 -4.57 -2.16 -22.61
C THR A 13 -3.76 -3.36 -22.11
N CYS A 14 -3.15 -3.27 -20.93
CA CYS A 14 -2.26 -4.30 -20.39
C CYS A 14 -3.00 -5.27 -19.46
N LEU A 15 -2.76 -6.55 -19.65
CA LEU A 15 -3.28 -7.61 -18.79
C LEU A 15 -2.21 -8.04 -17.80
N TYR A 16 -2.61 -8.25 -16.54
CA TYR A 16 -1.74 -8.73 -15.47
C TYR A 16 -2.36 -9.90 -14.74
N LYS A 17 -1.52 -10.86 -14.36
CA LYS A 17 -1.83 -11.89 -13.38
C LYS A 17 -1.34 -11.43 -12.01
N ILE A 18 -2.19 -11.50 -11.00
CA ILE A 18 -1.81 -11.26 -9.62
C ILE A 18 -1.28 -12.58 -9.05
N ALA A 19 -0.03 -12.61 -8.70
CA ALA A 19 0.63 -13.80 -8.15
C ALA A 19 1.33 -13.50 -6.83
N GLN A 20 1.36 -14.48 -5.96
CA GLN A 20 2.14 -14.44 -4.73
C GLN A 20 3.58 -14.84 -5.03
N GLN A 21 4.50 -13.90 -4.88
CA GLN A 21 5.93 -14.15 -5.02
C GLN A 21 6.53 -14.43 -3.64
N PRO A 22 7.18 -15.60 -3.43
CA PRO A 22 7.88 -15.89 -2.20
C PRO A 22 9.13 -15.00 -2.07
N LEU A 23 9.40 -14.53 -0.86
CA LEU A 23 10.58 -13.78 -0.48
C LEU A 23 11.57 -14.65 0.29
N ALA A 24 12.82 -14.24 0.35
CA ALA A 24 13.89 -14.98 1.03
C ALA A 24 13.67 -15.18 2.53
N ASN A 25 12.87 -14.33 3.17
CA ASN A 25 12.49 -14.41 4.58
C ASN A 25 11.31 -15.36 4.86
N GLY A 26 10.81 -16.09 3.84
CA GLY A 26 9.68 -17.01 3.96
C GLY A 26 8.30 -16.35 3.88
N THR A 27 8.22 -15.03 3.74
CA THR A 27 6.95 -14.32 3.49
C THR A 27 6.65 -14.25 1.99
N CYS A 28 5.42 -13.89 1.62
CA CYS A 28 5.02 -13.69 0.22
C CYS A 28 4.60 -12.24 -0.01
N THR A 29 4.87 -11.73 -1.19
CA THR A 29 4.36 -10.43 -1.65
C THR A 29 3.53 -10.60 -2.92
N LEU A 30 2.51 -9.76 -3.10
CA LEU A 30 1.70 -9.76 -4.31
C LEU A 30 2.45 -9.07 -5.45
N ARG A 31 2.54 -9.75 -6.58
CA ARG A 31 3.16 -9.22 -7.80
C ARG A 31 2.16 -9.19 -8.94
N ARG A 32 2.21 -8.11 -9.70
CA ARG A 32 1.52 -7.95 -10.98
C ARG A 32 2.46 -8.38 -12.09
N ILE A 33 2.18 -9.52 -12.67
CA ILE A 33 3.00 -10.10 -13.74
C ILE A 33 2.29 -9.81 -15.06
N PRO A 34 2.95 -9.17 -16.05
CA PRO A 34 2.37 -9.00 -17.37
C PRO A 34 1.94 -10.35 -17.94
N TRP A 35 0.72 -10.42 -18.47
CA TRP A 35 0.12 -11.65 -18.94
C TRP A 35 -0.54 -11.46 -20.30
N SER A 36 -0.98 -12.55 -20.95
CA SER A 36 -1.67 -12.47 -22.23
C SER A 36 -3.01 -13.20 -22.22
N PHE A 37 -3.97 -12.70 -22.99
CA PHE A 37 -5.25 -13.40 -23.19
C PHE A 37 -5.06 -14.76 -23.88
N GLY A 38 -4.04 -14.87 -24.73
CA GLY A 38 -3.69 -16.15 -25.38
C GLY A 38 -3.32 -17.21 -24.35
N THR A 39 -2.48 -16.86 -23.38
CA THR A 39 -2.08 -17.77 -22.29
C THR A 39 -3.28 -18.17 -21.42
N ILE A 40 -4.14 -17.23 -21.05
CA ILE A 40 -5.37 -17.56 -20.29
C ILE A 40 -6.25 -18.56 -21.06
N ARG A 41 -6.40 -18.38 -22.36
CA ARG A 41 -7.19 -19.33 -23.20
C ARG A 41 -6.55 -20.71 -23.30
N GLN A 42 -5.22 -20.77 -23.26
CA GLN A 42 -4.51 -22.05 -23.21
C GLN A 42 -4.70 -22.77 -21.88
N ASP A 43 -4.63 -22.01 -20.76
CA ASP A 43 -4.74 -22.57 -19.42
C ASP A 43 -6.18 -23.00 -19.06
N TYR A 44 -7.19 -22.22 -19.45
CA TYR A 44 -8.59 -22.41 -19.04
C TYR A 44 -9.53 -22.89 -20.17
N GLY A 45 -9.06 -22.82 -21.42
CA GLY A 45 -9.92 -23.07 -22.59
C GLY A 45 -10.71 -21.82 -23.01
N LYS A 46 -11.19 -21.85 -24.25
CA LYS A 46 -11.83 -20.70 -24.91
C LYS A 46 -13.12 -20.22 -24.20
N ASN A 47 -13.84 -21.14 -23.55
CA ASN A 47 -15.16 -20.86 -22.96
C ASN A 47 -15.14 -20.70 -21.44
N ASN A 48 -14.01 -20.94 -20.77
CA ASN A 48 -13.88 -20.95 -19.31
C ASN A 48 -12.94 -19.86 -18.81
N THR A 49 -12.79 -18.77 -19.54
CA THR A 49 -11.93 -17.65 -19.14
C THR A 49 -12.38 -17.08 -17.78
N PRO A 50 -11.48 -16.97 -16.81
CA PRO A 50 -11.82 -16.37 -15.51
C PRO A 50 -12.24 -14.90 -15.66
N PRO A 51 -13.04 -14.37 -14.71
CA PRO A 51 -13.44 -12.97 -14.75
C PRO A 51 -12.21 -12.06 -14.61
N ILE A 52 -12.13 -11.04 -15.46
CA ILE A 52 -11.04 -10.07 -15.50
C ILE A 52 -11.61 -8.71 -15.10
N ARG A 53 -11.13 -8.17 -13.99
CA ARG A 53 -11.46 -6.80 -13.60
C ARG A 53 -10.74 -5.81 -14.50
N LYS A 54 -11.43 -4.72 -14.84
CA LYS A 54 -10.93 -3.70 -15.76
C LYS A 54 -10.74 -2.39 -15.02
N TYR A 55 -9.60 -1.77 -15.26
CA TYR A 55 -9.23 -0.47 -14.71
C TYR A 55 -8.73 0.44 -15.84
N ASP A 56 -8.99 1.73 -15.73
CA ASP A 56 -8.57 2.72 -16.71
C ASP A 56 -7.06 3.01 -16.62
N GLY A 57 -6.50 2.90 -15.43
CA GLY A 57 -5.09 3.15 -15.17
C GLY A 57 -4.68 2.79 -13.75
N PHE A 58 -3.47 3.17 -13.39
CA PHE A 58 -2.95 3.09 -12.02
C PHE A 58 -3.05 4.45 -11.33
N CYS A 59 -3.30 4.44 -10.03
CA CYS A 59 -3.13 5.59 -9.15
C CYS A 59 -2.33 5.19 -7.90
N THR A 60 -1.87 6.17 -7.14
CA THR A 60 -1.24 5.94 -5.84
C THR A 60 -1.86 6.91 -4.85
N VAL A 61 -2.83 6.41 -4.09
CA VAL A 61 -3.54 7.20 -3.07
C VAL A 61 -3.30 6.55 -1.72
N PRO A 62 -2.33 7.08 -0.94
CA PRO A 62 -2.03 6.56 0.38
C PRO A 62 -3.15 6.94 1.36
N SER A 63 -3.66 5.94 2.06
CA SER A 63 -4.58 6.11 3.18
C SER A 63 -4.46 4.92 4.12
N HIS A 64 -4.33 5.19 5.42
CA HIS A 64 -4.31 4.16 6.45
C HIS A 64 -5.67 3.97 7.11
N THR A 65 -6.54 4.97 7.02
CA THR A 65 -7.86 4.99 7.69
C THR A 65 -9.00 4.64 6.75
N ASP A 66 -8.87 4.96 5.48
CA ASP A 66 -9.90 4.75 4.44
C ASP A 66 -9.24 4.25 3.15
N TYR A 67 -8.70 3.03 3.21
CA TYR A 67 -8.01 2.42 2.09
C TYR A 67 -9.00 1.81 1.09
N HIS A 68 -8.85 2.18 -0.17
CA HIS A 68 -9.56 1.58 -1.28
C HIS A 68 -8.60 1.07 -2.35
N LYS A 69 -8.80 -0.17 -2.77
CA LYS A 69 -8.01 -0.78 -3.85
C LYS A 69 -8.38 -0.23 -5.22
N GLU A 70 -9.60 0.23 -5.37
CA GLU A 70 -10.14 0.86 -6.58
C GLU A 70 -10.64 2.27 -6.24
N ILE A 71 -10.19 3.25 -7.00
CA ILE A 71 -10.55 4.66 -6.84
C ILE A 71 -10.93 5.22 -8.19
N GLY A 72 -12.23 5.52 -8.40
CA GLY A 72 -12.72 6.13 -9.62
C GLY A 72 -12.36 5.36 -10.90
N GLY A 73 -12.38 4.03 -10.86
CA GLY A 73 -11.99 3.20 -11.99
C GLY A 73 -10.48 2.96 -12.15
N PHE A 74 -9.65 3.49 -11.23
CA PHE A 74 -8.20 3.29 -11.21
C PHE A 74 -7.80 2.25 -10.17
N TYR A 75 -6.79 1.44 -10.49
CA TYR A 75 -6.20 0.48 -9.57
C TYR A 75 -5.18 1.18 -8.69
N ASN A 76 -5.40 1.13 -7.35
CA ASN A 76 -4.50 1.76 -6.39
C ASN A 76 -3.26 0.88 -6.15
N LEU A 77 -2.08 1.42 -6.48
CA LEU A 77 -0.78 0.77 -6.25
C LEU A 77 -0.33 0.82 -4.79
N TYR A 78 -0.91 1.75 -4.01
CA TYR A 78 -0.58 1.86 -2.60
C TYR A 78 -1.08 0.63 -1.86
N GLU A 79 -0.26 0.09 -0.98
CA GLU A 79 -0.62 -0.97 -0.04
C GLU A 79 -0.51 -0.40 1.37
N PRO A 80 -1.57 -0.52 2.20
CA PRO A 80 -1.54 -0.01 3.56
C PRO A 80 -0.48 -0.74 4.38
N ILE A 81 0.06 -0.06 5.39
CA ILE A 81 0.96 -0.67 6.36
C ILE A 81 0.18 -1.73 7.14
N ASP A 82 0.75 -2.93 7.23
CA ASP A 82 0.15 -4.06 7.93
C ASP A 82 0.35 -3.91 9.46
N HIS A 83 -0.40 -3.00 10.06
CA HIS A 83 -0.44 -2.82 11.52
C HIS A 83 -1.84 -2.44 11.98
N ILE A 84 -2.17 -2.84 13.17
CA ILE A 84 -3.43 -2.46 13.84
C ILE A 84 -3.08 -1.47 14.94
N PRO A 85 -3.53 -0.19 14.83
CA PRO A 85 -3.33 0.78 15.90
C PRO A 85 -3.97 0.30 17.21
N SER A 86 -3.27 0.43 18.31
CA SER A 86 -3.80 0.14 19.64
C SER A 86 -3.39 1.22 20.62
N GLU A 87 -4.26 1.50 21.59
CA GLU A 87 -3.92 2.38 22.69
C GLU A 87 -2.91 1.70 23.61
N GLY A 88 -1.92 2.44 24.07
CA GLY A 88 -0.90 1.95 24.99
C GLY A 88 0.09 3.03 25.37
N GLU A 89 0.85 2.78 26.44
CA GLU A 89 1.96 3.63 26.84
C GLU A 89 3.21 3.29 26.03
N PHE A 90 3.92 4.32 25.55
CA PHE A 90 5.14 4.18 24.76
C PHE A 90 6.25 5.12 25.27
N PRO A 91 6.71 4.91 26.53
CA PRO A 91 7.62 5.85 27.20
C PRO A 91 8.96 6.04 26.49
N ASP A 92 9.49 5.00 25.85
CA ASP A 92 10.78 5.09 25.16
C ASP A 92 10.69 5.87 23.85
N ILE A 93 9.58 5.73 23.12
CA ILE A 93 9.30 6.53 21.92
C ILE A 93 9.09 7.99 22.34
N MET A 94 8.35 8.24 23.42
CA MET A 94 8.15 9.61 23.93
C MET A 94 9.47 10.26 24.35
N LYS A 95 10.37 9.54 25.00
CA LYS A 95 11.71 10.06 25.32
C LYS A 95 12.48 10.46 24.07
N LEU A 96 12.41 9.63 23.01
CA LEU A 96 13.05 9.92 21.74
C LEU A 96 12.44 11.17 21.08
N ILE A 97 11.13 11.30 21.09
CA ILE A 97 10.43 12.47 20.53
C ILE A 97 10.81 13.75 21.31
N HIS A 98 10.84 13.70 22.63
CA HIS A 98 11.29 14.83 23.46
C HIS A 98 12.78 15.16 23.21
N HIS A 99 13.62 14.17 22.99
CA HIS A 99 15.02 14.39 22.65
C HIS A 99 15.19 15.09 21.29
N ILE A 100 14.37 14.72 20.31
CA ILE A 100 14.44 15.29 18.95
C ILE A 100 13.84 16.70 18.90
N PHE A 101 12.65 16.89 19.46
CA PHE A 101 11.87 18.13 19.34
C PHE A 101 12.04 19.08 20.53
N GLY A 102 12.56 18.62 21.67
CA GLY A 102 12.75 19.43 22.87
C GLY A 102 11.44 20.05 23.35
N GLU A 103 11.44 21.37 23.57
CA GLU A 103 10.27 22.13 24.01
C GLU A 103 9.14 22.15 22.97
N GLN A 104 9.41 21.83 21.70
CA GLN A 104 8.44 21.80 20.61
C GLN A 104 7.88 20.39 20.36
N TYR A 105 7.92 19.51 21.37
CA TYR A 105 7.51 18.12 21.17
C TYR A 105 6.04 17.97 20.77
N GLU A 106 5.14 18.84 21.27
CA GLU A 106 3.72 18.83 20.89
C GLU A 106 3.54 19.12 19.40
N LEU A 107 4.25 20.12 18.88
CA LEU A 107 4.27 20.42 17.46
C LEU A 107 4.80 19.23 16.62
N GLY A 108 5.83 18.55 17.13
CA GLY A 108 6.38 17.35 16.52
C GLY A 108 5.38 16.19 16.48
N MET A 109 4.62 15.99 17.56
CA MET A 109 3.55 14.99 17.63
C MET A 109 2.42 15.30 16.65
N ASP A 110 1.95 16.55 16.61
CA ASP A 110 0.92 16.99 15.66
C ASP A 110 1.37 16.79 14.20
N TYR A 111 2.62 17.12 13.92
CA TYR A 111 3.20 16.94 12.59
C TYR A 111 3.21 15.45 12.17
N MET A 112 3.63 14.56 13.07
CA MET A 112 3.64 13.12 12.81
C MET A 112 2.21 12.56 12.66
N GLN A 113 1.26 13.06 13.45
CA GLN A 113 -0.15 12.68 13.32
C GLN A 113 -0.72 13.10 11.96
N LEU A 114 -0.41 14.30 11.48
CA LEU A 114 -0.83 14.78 10.15
C LEU A 114 -0.23 13.92 9.03
N LEU A 115 1.04 13.54 9.14
CA LEU A 115 1.68 12.63 8.18
C LEU A 115 1.00 11.26 8.12
N TYR A 116 0.54 10.78 9.27
CA TYR A 116 -0.15 9.50 9.35
C TYR A 116 -1.59 9.57 8.81
N THR A 117 -2.35 10.58 9.24
CA THR A 117 -3.78 10.69 8.91
C THR A 117 -4.04 11.24 7.51
N ASN A 118 -3.16 12.13 7.04
CA ASN A 118 -3.30 12.76 5.72
C ASN A 118 -1.94 12.89 5.02
N PRO A 119 -1.37 11.78 4.56
CA PRO A 119 0.00 11.73 4.02
C PRO A 119 0.19 12.51 2.71
N THR A 120 -0.89 12.85 2.01
CA THR A 120 -0.85 13.64 0.76
C THR A 120 -0.86 15.15 0.98
N GLN A 121 -1.08 15.59 2.22
CA GLN A 121 -1.09 17.01 2.56
C GLN A 121 0.32 17.60 2.40
N LYS A 122 0.39 18.80 1.82
CA LYS A 122 1.65 19.55 1.77
C LYS A 122 1.96 20.10 3.16
N LEU A 123 3.01 19.59 3.78
CA LEU A 123 3.50 20.06 5.08
C LEU A 123 4.85 20.77 4.89
N PRO A 124 5.19 21.71 5.80
CA PRO A 124 6.50 22.34 5.80
C PRO A 124 7.61 21.31 6.09
N ILE A 125 8.80 21.56 5.57
CA ILE A 125 9.97 20.72 5.83
C ILE A 125 10.44 20.98 7.27
N LEU A 126 10.62 19.90 8.06
CA LEU A 126 11.23 19.98 9.37
C LEU A 126 12.76 20.03 9.24
N LEU A 127 13.37 21.06 9.80
CA LEU A 127 14.82 21.17 9.90
C LEU A 127 15.26 20.93 11.34
N LEU A 128 15.91 19.79 11.59
CA LEU A 128 16.48 19.47 12.91
C LEU A 128 17.93 19.96 12.96
N LYS A 129 18.22 20.88 13.88
CA LYS A 129 19.57 21.40 14.11
C LYS A 129 20.11 20.83 15.40
N PHE A 130 21.14 20.00 15.32
CA PHE A 130 21.87 19.52 16.47
C PHE A 130 23.04 20.47 16.78
N ARG A 131 23.22 20.81 18.04
CA ARG A 131 24.48 21.44 18.51
C ARG A 131 25.45 20.30 18.82
N ILE A 132 26.58 20.33 18.16
CA ILE A 132 27.73 19.47 18.44
C ILE A 132 28.49 20.08 19.64
#